data_45728e185d1a0e7551ec4f291489da99
#
_entry.id   45728e185d1a0e7551ec4f291489da99
#
_cell.length_a   1.000
_cell.length_b   1.000
_cell.length_c   1.000
_cell.angle_alpha   90.00
_cell.angle_beta   90.00
_cell.angle_gamma   90.00
#
_symmetry.space_group_name_H-M   'P 1'
#
loop_
_entity.id
_entity.type
_entity.pdbx_description
1 polymer ?
#
loop_
_entity_poly.entity_id
_entity_poly.type
_entity_poly.pdbx_seq_one_letter_code
_entity_poly.pdbx_strand_id
1 'polypeptide(L)'
;GAAGGGKSYALLLEPLRHIGNKQFAAVTFRRTNPQILSPGGLWSESFNIYSLLGATPKLSPKPMWVFPSGATITFSHLEMESTKYDWQGSQIPLIMFDELTHFSESVFFYMLSRNRSMCGVKPYIRATCNPDADSWVANFISWWIDQDSGYPIEERCGKIRWFIRRDEKVYWADRKQDLWEQFNLTTDEEKAEPRSVSFINSTLQDNKLLMQRDPSYLATLKALPTVERERLLYGNWKIKQAAGLYFKRTQVRNMLPCAPADVTSYVRAWDLAASPETEKGDPSYTAGVLMGKRADGSFVIIDVINKRLSASDVRALIKLTAEVDNAKYGNVRVRLPQDPGQAGKDQAQSFVRLLSGFSVRTEPVSGSKESRAEPVAAQWQAGNFDVVVGDWNESYFSQMESFPASKFKDMVDATSDAF
;
A
#
# COMPACT_ATOMS: atom_id res chain seq x y z
N GLY A 1 -15.80 3.77 -3.56
CA GLY A 1 -16.35 4.96 -4.22
C GLY A 1 -15.40 6.14 -4.20
N ALA A 2 -15.74 7.23 -4.90
CA ALA A 2 -14.94 8.45 -5.01
C ALA A 2 -14.81 9.20 -3.67
N ALA A 3 -13.90 10.18 -3.59
CA ALA A 3 -13.74 11.04 -2.43
C ALA A 3 -14.97 11.95 -2.25
N GLY A 4 -15.25 12.34 -1.01
CA GLY A 4 -16.38 13.23 -0.70
C GLY A 4 -17.77 12.59 -0.79
N GLY A 5 -17.89 11.32 -1.18
CA GLY A 5 -19.18 10.62 -1.34
C GLY A 5 -19.89 10.23 -0.02
N GLY A 6 -19.50 10.77 1.13
CA GLY A 6 -20.17 10.51 2.42
C GLY A 6 -19.89 9.14 3.04
N LYS A 7 -18.91 8.38 2.51
CA LYS A 7 -18.63 7.00 2.90
C LYS A 7 -18.36 6.79 4.40
N SER A 8 -17.46 7.58 4.98
CA SER A 8 -17.09 7.45 6.40
C SER A 8 -18.26 7.83 7.32
N TYR A 9 -19.08 8.80 6.91
CA TYR A 9 -20.30 9.15 7.64
C TYR A 9 -21.33 8.02 7.59
N ALA A 10 -21.54 7.41 6.42
CA ALA A 10 -22.40 6.22 6.28
C ALA A 10 -21.89 5.04 7.13
N LEU A 11 -20.56 4.87 7.24
CA LEU A 11 -19.98 3.85 8.09
C LEU A 11 -20.28 4.09 9.58
N LEU A 12 -20.25 5.36 10.04
CA LEU A 12 -20.62 5.71 11.42
C LEU A 12 -22.11 5.52 11.70
N LEU A 13 -22.99 5.66 10.70
CA LEU A 13 -24.43 5.44 10.86
C LEU A 13 -24.80 3.94 10.89
N GLU A 14 -24.03 3.07 10.26
CA GLU A 14 -24.38 1.65 10.09
C GLU A 14 -24.67 0.92 11.42
N PRO A 15 -23.82 1.03 12.48
CA PRO A 15 -24.06 0.32 13.74
C PRO A 15 -25.29 0.80 14.50
N LEU A 16 -25.84 2.00 14.18
CA LEU A 16 -26.99 2.55 14.88
C LEU A 16 -28.26 1.68 14.74
N ARG A 17 -28.31 0.84 13.73
CA ARG A 17 -29.40 -0.14 13.54
C ARG A 17 -29.55 -1.11 14.71
N HIS A 18 -28.49 -1.31 15.50
CA HIS A 18 -28.42 -2.37 16.51
C HIS A 18 -28.12 -1.86 17.92
N ILE A 19 -27.98 -0.54 18.11
CA ILE A 19 -27.62 0.05 19.42
C ILE A 19 -28.66 -0.18 20.52
N GLY A 20 -29.89 -0.58 20.20
CA GLY A 20 -30.88 -1.02 21.19
C GLY A 20 -30.60 -2.39 21.83
N ASN A 21 -29.70 -3.18 21.26
CA ASN A 21 -29.35 -4.49 21.76
C ASN A 21 -28.12 -4.43 22.69
N LYS A 22 -28.33 -4.71 23.98
CA LYS A 22 -27.26 -4.60 25.00
C LYS A 22 -26.01 -5.45 24.77
N GLN A 23 -26.15 -6.53 24.00
CA GLN A 23 -25.04 -7.46 23.71
C GLN A 23 -24.35 -7.10 22.39
N PHE A 24 -24.83 -6.08 21.67
CA PHE A 24 -24.25 -5.70 20.40
C PHE A 24 -22.91 -4.97 20.60
N ALA A 25 -21.88 -5.42 19.89
CA ALA A 25 -20.56 -4.79 19.87
C ALA A 25 -20.07 -4.65 18.42
N ALA A 26 -19.86 -3.44 17.97
CA ALA A 26 -19.25 -3.16 16.68
C ALA A 26 -17.80 -2.72 16.85
N VAL A 27 -16.97 -3.01 15.85
CA VAL A 27 -15.58 -2.53 15.81
C VAL A 27 -15.31 -1.89 14.47
N THR A 28 -14.75 -0.67 14.50
CA THR A 28 -14.32 0.09 13.33
C THR A 28 -12.79 0.12 13.28
N PHE A 29 -12.24 -0.26 12.13
CA PHE A 29 -10.81 -0.29 11.90
C PHE A 29 -10.34 0.79 10.94
N ARG A 30 -9.24 1.44 11.26
CA ARG A 30 -8.38 2.23 10.38
C ARG A 30 -6.98 1.63 10.38
N ARG A 31 -6.14 2.00 9.40
CA ARG A 31 -4.79 1.46 9.33
C ARG A 31 -3.95 1.84 10.55
N THR A 32 -3.96 3.11 10.95
CA THR A 32 -3.17 3.62 12.08
C THR A 32 -4.02 4.35 13.11
N ASN A 33 -3.53 4.41 14.35
CA ASN A 33 -4.23 5.12 15.43
C ASN A 33 -4.36 6.64 15.19
N PRO A 34 -3.33 7.36 14.70
CA PRO A 34 -3.49 8.78 14.35
C PRO A 34 -4.63 9.05 13.36
N GLN A 35 -4.85 8.17 12.38
CA GLN A 35 -5.95 8.32 11.42
C GLN A 35 -7.35 8.21 12.05
N ILE A 36 -7.46 7.60 13.22
CA ILE A 36 -8.72 7.51 13.98
C ILE A 36 -8.95 8.80 14.77
N LEU A 37 -7.91 9.29 15.45
CA LEU A 37 -8.00 10.35 16.47
C LEU A 37 -7.77 11.76 15.94
N SER A 38 -7.22 11.91 14.71
CA SER A 38 -6.96 13.21 14.11
C SER A 38 -8.25 14.05 13.98
N PRO A 39 -8.17 15.39 14.01
CA PRO A 39 -9.30 16.25 13.71
C PRO A 39 -9.95 15.90 12.36
N GLY A 40 -11.27 15.76 12.32
CA GLY A 40 -12.01 15.27 11.16
C GLY A 40 -11.92 13.74 10.94
N GLY A 41 -11.20 13.01 11.80
CA GLY A 41 -11.17 11.55 11.78
C GLY A 41 -12.45 10.92 12.34
N LEU A 42 -12.55 9.59 12.20
CA LEU A 42 -13.78 8.86 12.58
C LEU A 42 -14.18 9.08 14.05
N TRP A 43 -13.22 9.15 14.96
CA TRP A 43 -13.49 9.37 16.37
C TRP A 43 -14.09 10.76 16.62
N SER A 44 -13.50 11.83 16.06
CA SER A 44 -14.02 13.19 16.23
C SER A 44 -15.39 13.36 15.57
N GLU A 45 -15.60 12.81 14.37
CA GLU A 45 -16.88 12.85 13.68
C GLU A 45 -17.97 12.07 14.40
N SER A 46 -17.63 11.00 15.12
CA SER A 46 -18.59 10.20 15.87
C SER A 46 -19.28 10.99 17.00
N PHE A 47 -18.65 12.05 17.53
CA PHE A 47 -19.27 12.92 18.55
C PHE A 47 -20.50 13.64 18.01
N ASN A 48 -20.48 14.06 16.75
CA ASN A 48 -21.61 14.72 16.10
C ASN A 48 -22.86 13.83 15.97
N ILE A 49 -22.68 12.51 16.13
CA ILE A 49 -23.75 11.52 15.94
C ILE A 49 -24.10 10.85 17.27
N TYR A 50 -23.11 10.25 17.94
CA TYR A 50 -23.37 9.33 19.06
C TYR A 50 -23.71 10.06 20.36
N SER A 51 -23.18 11.29 20.55
CA SER A 51 -23.56 12.11 21.70
C SER A 51 -25.06 12.46 21.70
N LEU A 52 -25.64 12.70 20.52
CA LEU A 52 -27.07 12.98 20.37
C LEU A 52 -27.96 11.80 20.77
N LEU A 53 -27.39 10.59 20.79
CA LEU A 53 -28.08 9.35 21.16
C LEU A 53 -27.83 8.96 22.63
N GLY A 54 -27.27 9.86 23.41
CA GLY A 54 -26.97 9.64 24.83
C GLY A 54 -25.82 8.67 25.11
N ALA A 55 -24.98 8.38 24.08
CA ALA A 55 -23.83 7.51 24.28
C ALA A 55 -22.71 8.23 25.05
N THR A 56 -21.94 7.46 25.82
CA THR A 56 -20.81 7.95 26.63
C THR A 56 -19.48 7.53 26.00
N PRO A 57 -18.56 8.47 25.70
CA PRO A 57 -17.26 8.13 25.15
C PRO A 57 -16.29 7.64 26.22
N LYS A 58 -15.45 6.65 25.88
CA LYS A 58 -14.32 6.16 26.68
C LYS A 58 -13.08 6.12 25.78
N LEU A 59 -11.92 6.55 26.27
CA LEU A 59 -10.67 6.54 25.50
C LEU A 59 -9.76 5.37 25.85
N SER A 60 -9.87 4.81 27.04
CA SER A 60 -9.00 3.73 27.52
C SER A 60 -9.82 2.45 27.76
N PRO A 61 -9.29 1.26 27.42
CA PRO A 61 -8.02 0.97 26.74
C PRO A 61 -8.02 1.24 25.23
N LYS A 62 -9.19 1.40 24.61
CA LYS A 62 -9.40 1.77 23.21
C LYS A 62 -10.53 2.80 23.12
N PRO A 63 -10.49 3.74 22.16
CA PRO A 63 -11.60 4.64 21.92
C PRO A 63 -12.90 3.84 21.68
N MET A 64 -13.93 4.09 22.48
CA MET A 64 -15.17 3.32 22.46
C MET A 64 -16.35 4.20 22.91
N TRP A 65 -17.48 4.02 22.28
CA TRP A 65 -18.77 4.55 22.72
C TRP A 65 -19.57 3.45 23.42
N VAL A 66 -20.21 3.83 24.53
CA VAL A 66 -21.17 2.99 25.26
C VAL A 66 -22.54 3.66 25.20
N PHE A 67 -23.50 2.98 24.61
CA PHE A 67 -24.87 3.45 24.49
C PHE A 67 -25.68 3.15 25.75
N PRO A 68 -26.83 3.86 25.98
CA PRO A 68 -27.67 3.61 27.15
C PRO A 68 -28.16 2.17 27.31
N SER A 69 -28.31 1.43 26.23
CA SER A 69 -28.66 -0.01 26.22
C SER A 69 -27.54 -0.93 26.75
N GLY A 70 -26.29 -0.44 26.74
CA GLY A 70 -25.09 -1.24 26.95
C GLY A 70 -24.37 -1.66 25.65
N ALA A 71 -24.95 -1.38 24.48
CA ALA A 71 -24.28 -1.62 23.19
C ALA A 71 -22.98 -0.79 23.08
N THR A 72 -21.98 -1.31 22.37
CA THR A 72 -20.68 -0.65 22.22
C THR A 72 -20.23 -0.53 20.77
N ILE A 73 -19.54 0.58 20.48
CA ILE A 73 -18.83 0.78 19.21
C ILE A 73 -17.38 1.14 19.53
N THR A 74 -16.47 0.27 19.19
CA THR A 74 -15.03 0.42 19.45
C THR A 74 -14.30 0.88 18.19
N PHE A 75 -13.34 1.79 18.33
CA PHE A 75 -12.42 2.19 17.27
C PHE A 75 -11.04 1.59 17.54
N SER A 76 -10.43 0.99 16.54
CA SER A 76 -9.13 0.34 16.66
C SER A 76 -8.35 0.42 15.35
N HIS A 77 -7.08 0.06 15.40
CA HIS A 77 -6.21 0.02 14.24
C HIS A 77 -5.62 -1.37 14.03
N LEU A 78 -5.16 -1.62 12.79
CA LEU A 78 -4.47 -2.83 12.38
C LEU A 78 -3.26 -2.42 11.52
N GLU A 79 -2.25 -1.86 12.17
CA GLU A 79 -1.10 -1.28 11.49
C GLU A 79 -0.15 -2.35 10.95
N MET A 80 0.16 -3.36 11.77
CA MET A 80 1.01 -4.49 11.41
C MET A 80 0.17 -5.74 11.14
N GLU A 81 0.68 -6.64 10.32
CA GLU A 81 0.03 -7.94 10.07
C GLU A 81 -0.22 -8.75 11.36
N SER A 82 0.70 -8.66 12.32
CA SER A 82 0.58 -9.34 13.61
C SER A 82 -0.54 -8.80 14.49
N THR A 83 -0.93 -7.52 14.34
CA THR A 83 -1.99 -6.89 15.16
C THR A 83 -3.35 -7.58 14.99
N LYS A 84 -3.58 -8.29 13.88
CA LYS A 84 -4.79 -9.11 13.71
C LYS A 84 -4.96 -10.18 14.78
N TYR A 85 -3.87 -10.71 15.34
CA TYR A 85 -3.89 -11.75 16.38
C TYR A 85 -4.37 -11.23 17.74
N ASP A 86 -4.31 -9.92 18.01
CA ASP A 86 -4.89 -9.31 19.21
C ASP A 86 -6.41 -9.53 19.31
N TRP A 87 -7.03 -9.86 18.18
CA TRP A 87 -8.45 -10.17 18.06
C TRP A 87 -8.76 -11.68 18.10
N GLN A 88 -7.77 -12.51 18.41
CA GLN A 88 -7.97 -13.93 18.56
C GLN A 88 -8.98 -14.20 19.69
N GLY A 89 -9.96 -15.09 19.43
CA GLY A 89 -11.04 -15.39 20.37
C GLY A 89 -12.23 -14.43 20.34
N SER A 90 -12.09 -13.23 19.76
CA SER A 90 -13.17 -12.24 19.69
C SER A 90 -14.38 -12.72 18.89
N GLN A 91 -15.55 -12.23 19.29
CA GLN A 91 -16.82 -12.38 18.57
C GLN A 91 -17.37 -10.98 18.28
N ILE A 92 -17.37 -10.60 17.00
CA ILE A 92 -17.70 -9.24 16.58
C ILE A 92 -18.86 -9.30 15.60
N PRO A 93 -20.09 -8.94 16.01
CA PRO A 93 -21.26 -8.93 15.14
C PRO A 93 -21.14 -8.04 13.92
N LEU A 94 -20.55 -6.85 14.09
CA LEU A 94 -20.30 -5.91 13.00
C LEU A 94 -18.85 -5.48 13.00
N ILE A 95 -18.14 -5.83 11.95
CA ILE A 95 -16.78 -5.32 11.67
C ILE A 95 -16.88 -4.25 10.58
N MET A 96 -16.23 -3.13 10.82
CA MET A 96 -16.20 -2.01 9.88
C MET A 96 -14.75 -1.67 9.52
N PHE A 97 -14.45 -1.57 8.22
CA PHE A 97 -13.16 -1.10 7.72
C PHE A 97 -13.35 0.24 7.03
N ASP A 98 -12.67 1.27 7.52
CA ASP A 98 -12.57 2.52 6.79
C ASP A 98 -11.25 2.55 6.02
N GLU A 99 -11.33 2.81 4.70
CA GLU A 99 -10.25 2.68 3.73
C GLU A 99 -9.69 1.24 3.62
N LEU A 100 -10.55 0.29 3.22
CA LEU A 100 -10.20 -1.14 3.12
C LEU A 100 -8.97 -1.40 2.24
N THR A 101 -8.71 -0.57 1.24
CA THR A 101 -7.52 -0.66 0.38
C THR A 101 -6.20 -0.50 1.13
N HIS A 102 -6.22 0.06 2.35
CA HIS A 102 -5.03 0.18 3.20
C HIS A 102 -4.70 -1.10 3.99
N PHE A 103 -5.57 -2.10 3.98
CA PHE A 103 -5.35 -3.38 4.67
C PHE A 103 -4.98 -4.47 3.68
N SER A 104 -4.16 -5.42 4.13
CA SER A 104 -3.86 -6.58 3.32
C SER A 104 -5.05 -7.54 3.23
N GLU A 105 -5.05 -8.37 2.20
CA GLU A 105 -6.02 -9.45 2.02
C GLU A 105 -6.02 -10.42 3.22
N SER A 106 -4.83 -10.73 3.74
CA SER A 106 -4.63 -11.60 4.90
C SER A 106 -5.34 -11.06 6.15
N VAL A 107 -5.20 -9.77 6.44
CA VAL A 107 -5.89 -9.11 7.57
C VAL A 107 -7.41 -9.19 7.39
N PHE A 108 -7.93 -8.88 6.22
CA PHE A 108 -9.37 -8.91 5.96
C PHE A 108 -9.97 -10.31 6.17
N PHE A 109 -9.38 -11.34 5.57
CA PHE A 109 -9.89 -12.71 5.70
C PHE A 109 -9.69 -13.29 7.10
N TYR A 110 -8.63 -12.91 7.81
CA TYR A 110 -8.48 -13.25 9.22
C TYR A 110 -9.60 -12.63 10.06
N MET A 111 -9.88 -11.35 9.91
CA MET A 111 -10.95 -10.65 10.63
C MET A 111 -12.34 -11.18 10.25
N LEU A 112 -12.54 -11.64 9.02
CA LEU A 112 -13.77 -12.31 8.60
C LEU A 112 -14.04 -13.56 9.46
N SER A 113 -13.01 -14.29 9.93
CA SER A 113 -13.15 -15.39 10.86
C SER A 113 -13.56 -14.97 12.29
N ARG A 114 -13.37 -13.70 12.64
CA ARG A 114 -13.81 -13.11 13.93
C ARG A 114 -15.21 -12.52 13.85
N ASN A 115 -15.78 -12.40 12.66
CA ASN A 115 -17.13 -11.89 12.44
C ASN A 115 -18.17 -12.96 12.82
N ARG A 116 -18.45 -13.03 14.11
CA ARG A 116 -19.37 -13.98 14.75
C ARG A 116 -20.29 -13.26 15.71
N SER A 117 -21.49 -13.78 15.96
CA SER A 117 -22.49 -13.14 16.80
C SER A 117 -23.25 -14.15 17.65
N MET A 118 -23.43 -13.82 18.93
CA MET A 118 -24.33 -14.51 19.86
C MET A 118 -25.47 -13.59 20.35
N CYS A 119 -25.51 -12.36 19.86
CA CYS A 119 -26.50 -11.34 20.28
C CYS A 119 -27.78 -11.31 19.42
N GLY A 120 -27.97 -12.29 18.51
CA GLY A 120 -29.12 -12.31 17.61
C GLY A 120 -29.00 -11.45 16.35
N VAL A 121 -27.96 -10.60 16.25
CA VAL A 121 -27.65 -9.84 15.03
C VAL A 121 -26.85 -10.76 14.10
N LYS A 122 -27.30 -10.96 12.86
CA LYS A 122 -26.55 -11.70 11.86
C LYS A 122 -25.20 -11.03 11.63
N PRO A 123 -24.07 -11.74 11.75
CA PRO A 123 -22.76 -11.10 11.59
C PRO A 123 -22.52 -10.63 10.15
N TYR A 124 -21.95 -9.43 10.00
CA TYR A 124 -21.64 -8.86 8.70
C TYR A 124 -20.48 -7.85 8.77
N ILE A 125 -19.93 -7.51 7.61
CA ILE A 125 -18.86 -6.53 7.45
C ILE A 125 -19.36 -5.35 6.62
N ARG A 126 -18.94 -4.15 6.97
CA ARG A 126 -19.03 -2.96 6.13
C ARG A 126 -17.63 -2.41 5.88
N ALA A 127 -17.39 -1.97 4.66
CA ALA A 127 -16.11 -1.38 4.32
C ALA A 127 -16.30 -0.17 3.41
N THR A 128 -15.46 0.84 3.62
CA THR A 128 -15.32 1.97 2.72
C THR A 128 -13.94 1.96 2.11
N CYS A 129 -13.75 2.53 0.95
CA CYS A 129 -12.43 2.76 0.36
C CYS A 129 -12.51 3.78 -0.78
N ASN A 130 -11.39 4.41 -1.06
CA ASN A 130 -11.11 5.04 -2.33
C ASN A 130 -10.54 4.01 -3.30
N PRO A 131 -10.69 4.18 -4.63
CA PRO A 131 -10.08 3.30 -5.60
C PRO A 131 -8.56 3.23 -5.46
N ASP A 132 -8.03 2.03 -5.63
CA ASP A 132 -6.59 1.76 -5.69
C ASP A 132 -6.38 0.55 -6.60
N ALA A 133 -5.81 0.80 -7.77
CA ALA A 133 -5.63 -0.18 -8.83
C ALA A 133 -4.64 -1.31 -8.46
N ASP A 134 -3.76 -1.07 -7.47
CA ASP A 134 -2.76 -2.04 -7.01
C ASP A 134 -3.22 -2.82 -5.77
N SER A 135 -4.38 -2.49 -5.20
CA SER A 135 -4.92 -3.19 -4.04
C SER A 135 -5.57 -4.52 -4.42
N TRP A 136 -5.53 -5.50 -3.51
CA TRP A 136 -6.28 -6.74 -3.64
C TRP A 136 -7.80 -6.50 -3.80
N VAL A 137 -8.31 -5.38 -3.25
CA VAL A 137 -9.72 -5.00 -3.33
C VAL A 137 -10.14 -4.77 -4.78
N ALA A 138 -9.27 -4.19 -5.63
CA ALA A 138 -9.57 -3.98 -7.05
C ALA A 138 -9.87 -5.31 -7.76
N ASN A 139 -9.11 -6.37 -7.45
CA ASN A 139 -9.34 -7.71 -7.97
C ASN A 139 -10.60 -8.33 -7.36
N PHE A 140 -10.82 -8.16 -6.05
CA PHE A 140 -11.96 -8.73 -5.33
C PHE A 140 -13.31 -8.20 -5.82
N ILE A 141 -13.38 -6.91 -6.22
CA ILE A 141 -14.60 -6.28 -6.75
C ILE A 141 -14.62 -6.18 -8.28
N SER A 142 -13.70 -6.83 -8.99
CA SER A 142 -13.50 -6.67 -10.44
C SER A 142 -14.77 -6.86 -11.26
N TRP A 143 -15.68 -7.73 -10.85
CA TRP A 143 -16.95 -7.95 -11.54
C TRP A 143 -17.86 -6.70 -11.58
N TRP A 144 -17.77 -5.82 -10.59
CA TRP A 144 -18.53 -4.56 -10.55
C TRP A 144 -17.87 -3.41 -11.32
N ILE A 145 -16.64 -3.64 -11.81
CA ILE A 145 -15.83 -2.63 -12.48
C ILE A 145 -15.68 -3.02 -13.95
N ASP A 146 -15.95 -2.08 -14.82
CA ASP A 146 -15.66 -2.23 -16.24
C ASP A 146 -14.15 -2.37 -16.47
N GLN A 147 -13.74 -3.46 -17.10
CA GLN A 147 -12.35 -3.83 -17.17
C GLN A 147 -11.57 -3.04 -18.24
N ASP A 148 -12.25 -2.35 -19.14
CA ASP A 148 -11.64 -1.51 -20.16
C ASP A 148 -11.49 -0.07 -19.68
N SER A 149 -12.55 0.51 -19.13
CA SER A 149 -12.57 1.90 -18.68
C SER A 149 -12.08 2.10 -17.23
N GLY A 150 -12.19 1.09 -16.38
CA GLY A 150 -11.85 1.16 -14.95
C GLY A 150 -12.92 1.78 -14.07
N TYR A 151 -14.09 2.14 -14.61
CA TYR A 151 -15.19 2.71 -13.83
C TYR A 151 -16.18 1.64 -13.34
N PRO A 152 -16.92 1.92 -12.26
CA PRO A 152 -18.01 1.07 -11.80
C PRO A 152 -19.11 0.92 -12.88
N ILE A 153 -19.57 -0.31 -13.06
CA ILE A 153 -20.71 -0.63 -13.94
C ILE A 153 -21.99 -0.32 -13.15
N GLU A 154 -22.76 0.68 -13.59
CA GLU A 154 -23.90 1.20 -12.88
C GLU A 154 -24.97 0.12 -12.63
N GLU A 155 -25.27 -0.70 -13.65
CA GLU A 155 -26.26 -1.77 -13.58
C GLU A 155 -25.85 -2.90 -12.62
N ARG A 156 -24.58 -2.99 -12.24
CA ARG A 156 -24.05 -3.95 -11.26
C ARG A 156 -23.94 -3.38 -9.85
N CYS A 157 -24.06 -2.07 -9.71
CA CYS A 157 -23.98 -1.40 -8.41
C CYS A 157 -25.11 -1.90 -7.50
N GLY A 158 -24.76 -2.31 -6.28
CA GLY A 158 -25.70 -2.89 -5.30
C GLY A 158 -26.10 -4.35 -5.56
N LYS A 159 -25.80 -4.95 -6.72
CA LYS A 159 -26.08 -6.36 -6.96
C LYS A 159 -25.24 -7.24 -6.04
N ILE A 160 -25.86 -8.30 -5.55
CA ILE A 160 -25.22 -9.27 -4.65
C ILE A 160 -24.60 -10.38 -5.49
N ARG A 161 -23.34 -10.70 -5.19
CA ARG A 161 -22.70 -11.92 -5.61
C ARG A 161 -22.29 -12.76 -4.41
N TRP A 162 -22.06 -14.04 -4.63
CA TRP A 162 -21.66 -14.99 -3.62
C TRP A 162 -20.26 -15.48 -3.88
N PHE A 163 -19.49 -15.70 -2.80
CA PHE A 163 -18.16 -16.28 -2.90
C PHE A 163 -17.90 -17.32 -1.83
N ILE A 164 -16.99 -18.23 -2.14
CA ILE A 164 -16.35 -19.17 -1.20
C ILE A 164 -14.83 -19.03 -1.36
N ARG A 165 -14.09 -19.20 -0.27
CA ARG A 165 -12.62 -19.18 -0.32
C ARG A 165 -12.08 -20.55 0.02
N ARG A 166 -11.33 -21.15 -0.92
CA ARG A 166 -10.67 -22.46 -0.77
C ARG A 166 -9.22 -22.32 -1.21
N ASP A 167 -8.28 -22.85 -0.45
CA ASP A 167 -6.84 -22.83 -0.78
C ASP A 167 -6.35 -21.45 -1.20
N GLU A 168 -6.72 -20.43 -0.42
CA GLU A 168 -6.40 -19.01 -0.64
C GLU A 168 -7.00 -18.40 -1.93
N LYS A 169 -7.78 -19.15 -2.70
CA LYS A 169 -8.47 -18.67 -3.89
C LYS A 169 -9.93 -18.35 -3.60
N VAL A 170 -10.43 -17.32 -4.23
CA VAL A 170 -11.82 -16.87 -4.14
C VAL A 170 -12.57 -17.31 -5.40
N TYR A 171 -13.64 -18.06 -5.20
CA TYR A 171 -14.53 -18.53 -6.26
C TYR A 171 -15.87 -17.81 -6.15
N TRP A 172 -16.37 -17.30 -7.26
CA TRP A 172 -17.55 -16.44 -7.32
C TRP A 172 -18.69 -17.08 -8.07
N ALA A 173 -19.92 -16.81 -7.62
CA ALA A 173 -21.15 -17.14 -8.37
C ALA A 173 -22.21 -16.05 -8.16
N ASP A 174 -23.18 -16.01 -9.05
CA ASP A 174 -24.31 -15.09 -8.97
C ASP A 174 -25.36 -15.56 -7.97
N ARG A 175 -25.47 -16.88 -7.77
CA ARG A 175 -26.37 -17.51 -6.79
C ARG A 175 -25.58 -18.39 -5.84
N LYS A 176 -26.04 -18.47 -4.60
CA LYS A 176 -25.44 -19.30 -3.57
C LYS A 176 -25.46 -20.79 -3.94
N GLN A 177 -26.53 -21.21 -4.61
CA GLN A 177 -26.73 -22.59 -5.04
C GLN A 177 -25.69 -23.05 -6.07
N ASP A 178 -25.23 -22.17 -6.93
CA ASP A 178 -24.21 -22.50 -7.94
C ASP A 178 -22.88 -22.93 -7.25
N LEU A 179 -22.56 -22.32 -6.09
CA LEU A 179 -21.40 -22.71 -5.30
C LEU A 179 -21.64 -24.05 -4.56
N TRP A 180 -22.88 -24.33 -4.14
CA TRP A 180 -23.21 -25.63 -3.55
C TRP A 180 -22.96 -26.77 -4.53
N GLU A 181 -23.39 -26.59 -5.78
CA GLU A 181 -23.20 -27.57 -6.85
C GLU A 181 -21.72 -27.70 -7.23
N GLN A 182 -21.04 -26.56 -7.42
CA GLN A 182 -19.63 -26.52 -7.82
C GLN A 182 -18.70 -27.23 -6.83
N PHE A 183 -18.99 -27.11 -5.51
CA PHE A 183 -18.16 -27.66 -4.43
C PHE A 183 -18.79 -28.87 -3.73
N ASN A 184 -19.89 -29.43 -4.25
CA ASN A 184 -20.64 -30.56 -3.67
C ASN A 184 -20.99 -30.36 -2.18
N LEU A 185 -21.46 -29.13 -1.83
CA LEU A 185 -21.82 -28.80 -0.45
C LEU A 185 -23.20 -29.40 -0.13
N THR A 186 -23.21 -30.42 0.72
CA THR A 186 -24.41 -31.24 0.96
C THR A 186 -25.06 -30.99 2.32
N THR A 187 -24.27 -30.75 3.36
CA THR A 187 -24.78 -30.48 4.71
C THR A 187 -25.21 -29.02 4.89
N ASP A 188 -26.01 -28.71 5.90
CA ASP A 188 -26.44 -27.33 6.19
C ASP A 188 -25.27 -26.43 6.60
N GLU A 189 -24.28 -26.99 7.30
CA GLU A 189 -23.06 -26.31 7.66
C GLU A 189 -22.24 -25.93 6.42
N GLU A 190 -22.03 -26.84 5.48
CA GLU A 190 -21.33 -26.59 4.22
C GLU A 190 -22.09 -25.57 3.37
N LYS A 191 -23.42 -25.71 3.26
CA LYS A 191 -24.28 -24.76 2.54
C LYS A 191 -24.31 -23.36 3.15
N ALA A 192 -23.87 -23.20 4.40
CA ALA A 192 -23.70 -21.90 5.05
C ALA A 192 -22.36 -21.21 4.71
N GLU A 193 -21.36 -21.92 4.15
CA GLU A 193 -20.03 -21.36 3.86
C GLU A 193 -20.04 -20.19 2.86
N PRO A 194 -20.79 -20.24 1.73
CA PRO A 194 -20.77 -19.12 0.78
C PRO A 194 -21.25 -17.82 1.42
N ARG A 195 -20.50 -16.75 1.20
CA ARG A 195 -20.79 -15.41 1.72
C ARG A 195 -21.20 -14.46 0.61
N SER A 196 -22.12 -13.56 0.92
CA SER A 196 -22.58 -12.55 -0.03
C SER A 196 -21.75 -11.27 0.06
N VAL A 197 -21.52 -10.65 -1.09
CA VAL A 197 -20.89 -9.35 -1.23
C VAL A 197 -21.71 -8.49 -2.18
N SER A 198 -21.81 -7.20 -1.88
CA SER A 198 -22.27 -6.18 -2.82
C SER A 198 -21.30 -5.00 -2.80
N PHE A 199 -21.16 -4.36 -3.95
CA PHE A 199 -20.39 -3.14 -4.10
C PHE A 199 -21.34 -1.98 -4.43
N ILE A 200 -21.18 -0.87 -3.71
CA ILE A 200 -21.96 0.34 -3.95
C ILE A 200 -20.97 1.46 -4.28
N ASN A 201 -21.09 2.00 -5.47
CA ASN A 201 -20.35 3.20 -5.82
C ASN A 201 -20.98 4.43 -5.14
N SER A 202 -20.15 5.36 -4.73
CA SER A 202 -20.56 6.67 -4.28
C SER A 202 -19.65 7.74 -4.87
N THR A 203 -20.23 8.85 -5.26
CA THR A 203 -19.55 9.98 -5.89
C THR A 203 -19.75 11.25 -5.05
N LEU A 204 -18.99 12.30 -5.34
CA LEU A 204 -19.18 13.58 -4.69
C LEU A 204 -20.59 14.16 -4.93
N GLN A 205 -21.17 13.89 -6.12
CA GLN A 205 -22.54 14.37 -6.46
C GLN A 205 -23.62 13.75 -5.57
N ASP A 206 -23.37 12.56 -5.01
CA ASP A 206 -24.30 11.93 -4.08
C ASP A 206 -24.35 12.65 -2.73
N ASN A 207 -23.30 13.40 -2.39
CA ASN A 207 -23.18 14.14 -1.14
C ASN A 207 -23.63 15.61 -1.31
N LYS A 208 -24.93 15.81 -1.51
CA LYS A 208 -25.53 17.16 -1.70
C LYS A 208 -25.18 18.11 -0.56
N LEU A 209 -25.10 17.61 0.67
CA LEU A 209 -24.80 18.43 1.85
C LEU A 209 -23.37 19.00 1.78
N LEU A 210 -22.38 18.19 1.43
CA LEU A 210 -21.01 18.66 1.25
C LEU A 210 -20.92 19.68 0.11
N MET A 211 -21.56 19.39 -1.01
CA MET A 211 -21.60 20.32 -2.16
C MET A 211 -22.22 21.67 -1.84
N GLN A 212 -23.21 21.71 -0.93
CA GLN A 212 -23.82 22.95 -0.48
C GLN A 212 -22.96 23.72 0.53
N ARG A 213 -22.28 23.00 1.44
CA ARG A 213 -21.47 23.61 2.49
C ARG A 213 -20.09 24.04 2.01
N ASP A 214 -19.50 23.28 1.11
CA ASP A 214 -18.18 23.55 0.52
C ASP A 214 -18.17 23.29 -1.00
N PRO A 215 -18.70 24.23 -1.79
CA PRO A 215 -18.66 24.16 -3.25
C PRO A 215 -17.23 24.15 -3.82
N SER A 216 -16.24 24.66 -3.06
CA SER A 216 -14.85 24.76 -3.47
C SER A 216 -14.15 23.41 -3.48
N TYR A 217 -14.66 22.42 -2.72
CA TYR A 217 -14.07 21.08 -2.66
C TYR A 217 -14.04 20.37 -4.04
N LEU A 218 -15.08 20.57 -4.86
CA LEU A 218 -15.08 20.05 -6.23
C LEU A 218 -13.95 20.67 -7.07
N ALA A 219 -13.72 21.97 -6.93
CA ALA A 219 -12.64 22.66 -7.65
C ALA A 219 -11.26 22.12 -7.19
N THR A 220 -11.10 21.90 -5.89
CA THR A 220 -9.89 21.29 -5.32
C THR A 220 -9.63 19.90 -5.91
N LEU A 221 -10.63 19.03 -5.98
CA LEU A 221 -10.46 17.70 -6.59
C LEU A 221 -10.18 17.77 -8.10
N LYS A 222 -10.76 18.74 -8.82
CA LYS A 222 -10.49 18.95 -10.25
C LYS A 222 -9.05 19.44 -10.51
N ALA A 223 -8.46 20.15 -9.56
CA ALA A 223 -7.09 20.65 -9.65
C ALA A 223 -6.00 19.58 -9.40
N LEU A 224 -6.38 18.40 -8.91
CA LEU A 224 -5.46 17.30 -8.69
C LEU A 224 -4.80 16.82 -10.00
N PRO A 225 -3.60 16.25 -9.94
CA PRO A 225 -2.98 15.55 -11.05
C PRO A 225 -3.93 14.52 -11.67
N THR A 226 -3.79 14.26 -12.95
CA THR A 226 -4.76 13.43 -13.72
C THR A 226 -5.08 12.10 -13.04
N VAL A 227 -4.06 11.35 -12.62
CA VAL A 227 -4.26 10.03 -11.98
C VAL A 227 -5.04 10.14 -10.67
N GLU A 228 -4.68 11.10 -9.83
CA GLU A 228 -5.37 11.31 -8.56
C GLU A 228 -6.79 11.82 -8.76
N ARG A 229 -7.00 12.70 -9.73
CA ARG A 229 -8.33 13.19 -10.12
C ARG A 229 -9.22 12.05 -10.60
N GLU A 230 -8.73 11.20 -11.51
CA GLU A 230 -9.45 10.03 -12.01
C GLU A 230 -9.82 9.06 -10.88
N ARG A 231 -8.90 8.83 -9.96
CA ARG A 231 -9.10 7.95 -8.81
C ARG A 231 -10.07 8.54 -7.78
N LEU A 232 -9.81 9.77 -7.35
CA LEU A 232 -10.51 10.38 -6.20
C LEU A 232 -11.81 11.08 -6.57
N LEU A 233 -11.86 11.77 -7.74
CA LEU A 233 -13.07 12.45 -8.16
C LEU A 233 -14.02 11.54 -8.95
N TYR A 234 -13.47 10.78 -9.91
CA TYR A 234 -14.29 9.97 -10.81
C TYR A 234 -14.42 8.51 -10.40
N GLY A 235 -13.63 8.05 -9.43
CA GLY A 235 -13.76 6.70 -8.89
C GLY A 235 -13.18 5.59 -9.77
N ASN A 236 -12.16 5.89 -10.58
CA ASN A 236 -11.52 4.93 -11.48
C ASN A 236 -10.65 3.94 -10.69
N TRP A 237 -10.89 2.64 -10.88
CA TRP A 237 -10.21 1.54 -10.19
C TRP A 237 -9.02 0.95 -10.96
N LYS A 238 -8.77 1.40 -12.18
CA LYS A 238 -7.70 0.87 -13.05
C LYS A 238 -6.67 1.93 -13.41
N ILE A 239 -6.95 3.20 -13.13
CA ILE A 239 -6.02 4.26 -13.46
C ILE A 239 -4.71 4.07 -12.70
N LYS A 240 -3.62 4.04 -13.45
CA LYS A 240 -2.25 4.03 -12.95
C LYS A 240 -1.48 5.13 -13.63
N GLN A 241 -0.42 5.59 -13.01
CA GLN A 241 0.53 6.43 -13.73
C GLN A 241 1.08 5.64 -14.91
N ALA A 242 1.13 6.28 -16.06
CA ALA A 242 1.65 5.62 -17.24
C ALA A 242 3.11 5.19 -17.02
N ALA A 243 3.45 3.95 -17.33
CA ALA A 243 4.82 3.50 -17.33
C ALA A 243 5.67 4.41 -18.25
N GLY A 244 6.92 4.70 -17.86
CA GLY A 244 7.80 5.56 -18.62
C GLY A 244 7.62 7.08 -18.41
N LEU A 245 6.82 7.52 -17.42
CA LEU A 245 6.71 8.94 -17.07
C LEU A 245 8.00 9.51 -16.48
N TYR A 246 8.71 8.71 -15.72
CA TYR A 246 9.96 9.12 -15.06
C TYR A 246 11.18 8.79 -15.89
N PHE A 247 11.26 7.56 -16.38
CA PHE A 247 12.44 7.02 -17.06
C PHE A 247 12.05 6.29 -18.34
N LYS A 248 12.75 6.57 -19.43
CA LYS A 248 12.67 5.82 -20.69
C LYS A 248 14.06 5.45 -21.14
N ARG A 249 14.29 4.18 -21.57
CA ARG A 249 15.59 3.77 -22.11
C ARG A 249 16.01 4.58 -23.31
N THR A 250 15.06 5.09 -24.10
CA THR A 250 15.33 5.96 -25.27
C THR A 250 15.88 7.34 -24.92
N GLN A 251 15.87 7.72 -23.63
CA GLN A 251 16.41 8.99 -23.13
C GLN A 251 17.84 8.83 -22.61
N VAL A 252 18.37 7.60 -22.56
CA VAL A 252 19.78 7.35 -22.26
C VAL A 252 20.62 7.93 -23.41
N ARG A 253 21.61 8.75 -23.03
CA ARG A 253 22.47 9.44 -24.01
C ARG A 253 23.30 8.45 -24.82
N ASN A 254 24.00 7.52 -24.13
CA ASN A 254 24.80 6.50 -24.77
C ASN A 254 24.81 5.18 -23.93
N MET A 255 24.90 4.08 -24.65
CA MET A 255 25.26 2.78 -24.10
C MET A 255 26.77 2.59 -24.27
N LEU A 256 27.52 2.55 -23.17
CA LEU A 256 28.98 2.52 -23.17
C LEU A 256 29.51 1.09 -22.94
N PRO A 257 30.61 0.67 -23.59
CA PRO A 257 31.20 -0.66 -23.37
C PRO A 257 31.90 -0.79 -22.00
N CYS A 258 32.30 0.35 -21.38
CA CYS A 258 32.91 0.38 -20.05
C CYS A 258 32.73 1.75 -19.42
N ALA A 259 33.09 1.89 -18.14
CA ALA A 259 33.09 3.16 -17.45
C ALA A 259 34.06 4.15 -18.14
N PRO A 260 33.63 5.39 -18.45
CA PRO A 260 34.46 6.38 -19.10
C PRO A 260 35.55 6.89 -18.15
N ALA A 261 36.71 7.30 -18.73
CA ALA A 261 37.87 7.72 -17.96
C ALA A 261 37.70 9.09 -17.27
N ASP A 262 36.74 9.90 -17.69
CA ASP A 262 36.45 11.24 -17.18
C ASP A 262 35.46 11.27 -15.97
N VAL A 263 35.23 10.15 -15.34
CA VAL A 263 34.45 10.10 -14.10
C VAL A 263 35.25 10.68 -12.95
N THR A 264 34.68 11.67 -12.30
CA THR A 264 35.33 12.46 -11.22
C THR A 264 34.96 11.97 -9.83
N SER A 265 33.83 11.30 -9.68
CA SER A 265 33.41 10.72 -8.40
C SER A 265 32.49 9.52 -8.61
N TYR A 266 32.56 8.56 -7.69
CA TYR A 266 31.80 7.31 -7.72
C TYR A 266 30.99 7.15 -6.45
N VAL A 267 29.73 6.68 -6.60
CA VAL A 267 28.84 6.35 -5.49
C VAL A 267 28.23 4.99 -5.75
N ARG A 268 28.34 4.07 -4.79
CA ARG A 268 27.58 2.81 -4.72
C ARG A 268 26.48 2.99 -3.69
N ALA A 269 25.26 3.20 -4.12
CA ALA A 269 24.11 3.27 -3.22
C ALA A 269 23.36 1.95 -3.17
N TRP A 270 22.79 1.67 -2.02
CA TRP A 270 22.06 0.43 -1.77
C TRP A 270 20.64 0.72 -1.27
N ASP A 271 19.65 -0.02 -1.79
CA ASP A 271 18.35 -0.22 -1.17
C ASP A 271 18.32 -1.63 -0.57
N LEU A 272 18.04 -1.74 0.73
CA LEU A 272 18.28 -2.96 1.50
C LEU A 272 16.98 -3.70 1.80
N ALA A 273 16.92 -4.99 1.42
CA ALA A 273 15.95 -5.94 1.93
C ALA A 273 16.69 -7.15 2.52
N ALA A 274 16.26 -7.57 3.70
CA ALA A 274 16.90 -8.68 4.42
C ALA A 274 15.97 -9.90 4.53
N SER A 275 15.18 -10.16 3.49
CA SER A 275 14.24 -11.29 3.46
C SER A 275 14.67 -12.28 2.37
N PRO A 276 15.05 -13.51 2.73
CA PRO A 276 15.34 -14.55 1.75
C PRO A 276 14.07 -14.95 0.98
N GLU A 277 14.25 -15.51 -0.19
CA GLU A 277 13.15 -16.09 -0.96
C GLU A 277 12.53 -17.24 -0.15
N THR A 278 11.21 -17.17 0.07
CA THR A 278 10.44 -18.21 0.78
C THR A 278 9.27 -18.66 -0.08
N GLU A 279 8.85 -19.92 0.06
CA GLU A 279 7.72 -20.50 -0.68
C GLU A 279 6.39 -19.74 -0.50
N LYS A 280 6.28 -18.86 0.48
CA LYS A 280 5.04 -18.16 0.87
C LYS A 280 5.07 -16.64 0.72
N GLY A 281 6.11 -16.07 0.12
CA GLY A 281 6.22 -14.61 -0.03
C GLY A 281 7.08 -14.23 -1.22
N ASP A 282 6.85 -13.04 -1.75
CA ASP A 282 7.64 -12.43 -2.81
C ASP A 282 8.37 -11.21 -2.21
N PRO A 283 9.48 -11.45 -1.46
CA PRO A 283 10.18 -10.41 -0.70
C PRO A 283 10.85 -9.41 -1.64
N SER A 284 11.08 -8.19 -1.15
CA SER A 284 11.83 -7.15 -1.85
C SER A 284 13.27 -7.58 -2.13
N TYR A 285 13.87 -7.00 -3.14
CA TYR A 285 15.26 -7.21 -3.50
C TYR A 285 16.20 -6.28 -2.71
N THR A 286 17.42 -6.74 -2.47
CA THR A 286 18.52 -5.83 -2.18
C THR A 286 19.11 -5.38 -3.50
N ALA A 287 19.03 -4.06 -3.77
CA ALA A 287 19.56 -3.45 -4.97
C ALA A 287 20.77 -2.56 -4.66
N GLY A 288 21.80 -2.63 -5.49
CA GLY A 288 23.00 -1.80 -5.39
C GLY A 288 23.34 -1.18 -6.75
N VAL A 289 23.39 0.15 -6.84
CA VAL A 289 23.69 0.89 -8.08
C VAL A 289 25.00 1.63 -7.93
N LEU A 290 25.95 1.38 -8.85
CA LEU A 290 27.16 2.17 -8.98
C LEU A 290 26.96 3.25 -10.02
N MET A 291 27.01 4.50 -9.57
CA MET A 291 26.89 5.68 -10.40
C MET A 291 28.18 6.48 -10.39
N GLY A 292 28.57 6.99 -11.54
CA GLY A 292 29.69 7.92 -11.71
C GLY A 292 29.18 9.30 -12.12
N LYS A 293 29.76 10.37 -11.58
CA LYS A 293 29.60 11.74 -12.07
C LYS A 293 30.78 12.10 -12.96
N ARG A 294 30.50 12.58 -14.17
CA ARG A 294 31.52 12.93 -15.18
C ARG A 294 31.95 14.36 -15.04
N ALA A 295 33.10 14.71 -15.66
CA ALA A 295 33.68 16.03 -15.64
C ALA A 295 32.77 17.09 -16.31
N ASP A 296 31.94 16.69 -17.28
CA ASP A 296 30.94 17.53 -17.95
C ASP A 296 29.65 17.75 -17.11
N GLY A 297 29.57 17.16 -15.90
CA GLY A 297 28.42 17.25 -15.03
C GLY A 297 27.35 16.18 -15.31
N SER A 298 27.48 15.37 -16.35
CA SER A 298 26.60 14.25 -16.65
C SER A 298 26.88 13.04 -15.76
N PHE A 299 26.05 12.01 -15.85
CA PHE A 299 26.09 10.82 -15.01
C PHE A 299 26.24 9.55 -15.83
N VAL A 300 26.80 8.51 -15.22
CA VAL A 300 26.87 7.19 -15.85
C VAL A 300 26.47 6.11 -14.82
N ILE A 301 25.55 5.23 -15.20
CA ILE A 301 25.27 4.01 -14.46
C ILE A 301 26.28 2.95 -14.90
N ILE A 302 27.11 2.50 -13.98
CA ILE A 302 28.28 1.66 -14.28
C ILE A 302 28.00 0.20 -14.03
N ASP A 303 27.27 -0.09 -12.94
CA ASP A 303 26.94 -1.47 -12.53
C ASP A 303 25.69 -1.48 -11.65
N VAL A 304 24.88 -2.53 -11.78
CA VAL A 304 23.69 -2.75 -10.98
C VAL A 304 23.65 -4.18 -10.45
N ILE A 305 23.46 -4.30 -9.16
CA ILE A 305 23.25 -5.56 -8.44
C ILE A 305 21.78 -5.57 -7.99
N ASN A 306 21.07 -6.68 -8.20
CA ASN A 306 19.71 -6.87 -7.75
C ASN A 306 19.52 -8.34 -7.33
N LYS A 307 19.47 -8.59 -6.01
CA LYS A 307 19.43 -9.96 -5.46
C LYS A 307 18.53 -10.09 -4.26
N ARG A 308 17.98 -11.29 -4.07
CA ARG A 308 17.27 -11.72 -2.87
C ARG A 308 18.20 -12.58 -2.02
N LEU A 309 18.56 -12.10 -0.85
CA LEU A 309 19.54 -12.74 0.01
C LEU A 309 19.14 -12.66 1.48
N SER A 310 19.70 -13.53 2.31
CA SER A 310 19.59 -13.43 3.76
C SER A 310 20.33 -12.18 4.28
N ALA A 311 20.02 -11.74 5.49
CA ALA A 311 20.66 -10.57 6.11
C ALA A 311 22.20 -10.74 6.23
N SER A 312 22.69 -11.95 6.48
CA SER A 312 24.12 -12.25 6.52
C SER A 312 24.77 -12.13 5.15
N ASP A 313 24.08 -12.65 4.12
CA ASP A 313 24.61 -12.65 2.75
C ASP A 313 24.58 -11.24 2.14
N VAL A 314 23.58 -10.43 2.49
CA VAL A 314 23.54 -9.00 2.13
C VAL A 314 24.76 -8.28 2.69
N ARG A 315 25.14 -8.51 3.96
CA ARG A 315 26.32 -7.91 4.57
C ARG A 315 27.61 -8.34 3.87
N ALA A 316 27.73 -9.62 3.56
CA ALA A 316 28.88 -10.16 2.83
C ALA A 316 28.96 -9.57 1.42
N LEU A 317 27.82 -9.50 0.71
CA LEU A 317 27.73 -8.89 -0.62
C LEU A 317 28.18 -7.43 -0.62
N ILE A 318 27.67 -6.62 0.30
CA ILE A 318 28.00 -5.18 0.38
C ILE A 318 29.51 -4.99 0.63
N LYS A 319 30.10 -5.78 1.55
CA LYS A 319 31.53 -5.71 1.84
C LYS A 319 32.37 -6.09 0.63
N LEU A 320 32.07 -7.24 0.00
CA LEU A 320 32.77 -7.69 -1.18
C LEU A 320 32.66 -6.68 -2.34
N THR A 321 31.47 -6.11 -2.55
CA THR A 321 31.26 -5.10 -3.58
C THR A 321 32.08 -3.85 -3.32
N ALA A 322 32.15 -3.39 -2.07
CA ALA A 322 32.98 -2.24 -1.69
C ALA A 322 34.47 -2.49 -1.95
N GLU A 323 34.95 -3.70 -1.67
CA GLU A 323 36.33 -4.10 -1.96
C GLU A 323 36.63 -4.08 -3.47
N VAL A 324 35.73 -4.68 -4.28
CA VAL A 324 35.86 -4.74 -5.74
C VAL A 324 35.78 -3.35 -6.38
N ASP A 325 34.78 -2.57 -5.99
CA ASP A 325 34.56 -1.22 -6.52
C ASP A 325 35.76 -0.31 -6.19
N ASN A 326 36.26 -0.37 -4.95
CA ASN A 326 37.40 0.43 -4.52
C ASN A 326 38.71 0.01 -5.20
N ALA A 327 38.91 -1.28 -5.41
CA ALA A 327 40.06 -1.78 -6.15
C ALA A 327 40.06 -1.33 -7.63
N LYS A 328 38.87 -1.22 -8.23
CA LYS A 328 38.75 -0.90 -9.67
C LYS A 328 38.68 0.61 -9.95
N TYR A 329 38.02 1.37 -9.10
CA TYR A 329 37.71 2.77 -9.34
C TYR A 329 38.32 3.75 -8.31
N GLY A 330 39.01 3.20 -7.31
CA GLY A 330 39.61 4.02 -6.24
C GLY A 330 38.58 4.37 -5.15
N ASN A 331 38.51 5.63 -4.77
CA ASN A 331 37.65 6.06 -3.66
C ASN A 331 36.17 6.08 -4.06
N VAL A 332 35.50 4.94 -3.94
CA VAL A 332 34.05 4.80 -4.14
C VAL A 332 33.33 5.07 -2.82
N ARG A 333 32.40 6.02 -2.81
CA ARG A 333 31.54 6.25 -1.64
C ARG A 333 30.42 5.20 -1.58
N VAL A 334 30.33 4.49 -0.47
CA VAL A 334 29.22 3.58 -0.19
C VAL A 334 28.11 4.34 0.53
N ARG A 335 26.91 4.38 -0.04
CA ARG A 335 25.73 5.02 0.54
C ARG A 335 24.70 3.98 0.94
N LEU A 336 24.22 4.07 2.18
CA LEU A 336 23.29 3.11 2.79
C LEU A 336 22.10 3.84 3.39
N PRO A 337 20.89 3.29 3.26
CA PRO A 337 19.71 3.87 3.89
C PRO A 337 19.79 3.71 5.41
N GLN A 338 19.23 4.67 6.12
CA GLN A 338 18.98 4.60 7.56
C GLN A 338 17.49 4.69 7.80
N ASP A 339 16.89 3.59 8.22
CA ASP A 339 15.47 3.57 8.58
C ASP A 339 15.21 4.45 9.82
N PRO A 340 14.01 5.01 9.95
CA PRO A 340 13.65 5.81 11.12
C PRO A 340 13.60 4.92 12.38
N GLY A 341 14.00 5.51 13.52
CA GLY A 341 14.00 4.85 14.83
C GLY A 341 15.35 4.28 15.24
N GLN A 342 15.40 3.71 16.47
CA GLN A 342 16.65 3.24 17.09
C GLN A 342 17.24 2.04 16.34
N ALA A 343 16.41 1.09 15.92
CA ALA A 343 16.85 -0.10 15.19
C ALA A 343 17.55 0.26 13.87
N GLY A 344 17.04 1.25 13.14
CA GLY A 344 17.68 1.73 11.89
C GLY A 344 19.01 2.41 12.16
N LYS A 345 19.16 3.15 13.26
CA LYS A 345 20.45 3.73 13.68
C LYS A 345 21.48 2.66 14.03
N ASP A 346 21.06 1.64 14.78
CA ASP A 346 21.94 0.53 15.18
C ASP A 346 22.40 -0.29 13.96
N GLN A 347 21.48 -0.52 13.00
CA GLN A 347 21.80 -1.17 11.73
C GLN A 347 22.81 -0.35 10.92
N ALA A 348 22.59 0.96 10.76
CA ALA A 348 23.49 1.87 10.06
C ALA A 348 24.89 1.87 10.70
N GLN A 349 24.99 1.97 12.03
CA GLN A 349 26.26 1.88 12.74
C GLN A 349 26.97 0.53 12.55
N SER A 350 26.21 -0.56 12.51
CA SER A 350 26.75 -1.89 12.24
C SER A 350 27.40 -1.99 10.85
N PHE A 351 26.77 -1.40 9.82
CA PHE A 351 27.35 -1.31 8.48
C PHE A 351 28.59 -0.42 8.42
N VAL A 352 28.58 0.73 9.10
CA VAL A 352 29.77 1.61 9.19
C VAL A 352 30.95 0.87 9.80
N ARG A 353 30.73 0.07 10.84
CA ARG A 353 31.79 -0.78 11.41
C ARG A 353 32.25 -1.89 10.47
N LEU A 354 31.33 -2.56 9.76
CA LEU A 354 31.63 -3.61 8.79
C LEU A 354 32.51 -3.11 7.66
N LEU A 355 32.28 -1.86 7.22
CA LEU A 355 32.94 -1.20 6.10
C LEU A 355 34.06 -0.26 6.58
N SER A 356 34.66 -0.56 7.72
CA SER A 356 35.83 0.20 8.21
C SER A 356 36.93 0.20 7.16
N GLY A 357 37.45 1.39 6.83
CA GLY A 357 38.45 1.59 5.76
C GLY A 357 37.88 2.05 4.41
N PHE A 358 36.55 2.08 4.27
CA PHE A 358 35.85 2.61 3.09
C PHE A 358 35.18 3.97 3.40
N SER A 359 34.89 4.74 2.35
CA SER A 359 34.10 5.97 2.47
C SER A 359 32.62 5.60 2.57
N VAL A 360 32.05 5.61 3.78
CA VAL A 360 30.66 5.20 4.03
C VAL A 360 29.83 6.39 4.49
N ARG A 361 28.62 6.53 3.94
CA ARG A 361 27.62 7.50 4.37
C ARG A 361 26.26 6.80 4.56
N THR A 362 25.64 7.05 5.71
CA THR A 362 24.27 6.61 5.98
C THR A 362 23.36 7.83 6.00
N GLU A 363 22.19 7.74 5.35
CA GLU A 363 21.25 8.86 5.29
C GLU A 363 19.85 8.40 5.69
N PRO A 364 19.15 9.22 6.52
CA PRO A 364 17.75 8.95 6.85
C PRO A 364 16.89 8.98 5.59
N VAL A 365 16.08 7.93 5.39
CA VAL A 365 15.10 7.88 4.31
C VAL A 365 13.97 8.87 4.62
N SER A 366 13.73 9.85 3.76
CA SER A 366 12.68 10.86 3.90
C SER A 366 11.95 11.11 2.59
N GLY A 367 10.65 11.44 2.66
CA GLY A 367 9.82 11.68 1.48
C GLY A 367 9.27 10.40 0.84
N SER A 368 8.43 10.55 -0.18
CA SER A 368 7.94 9.43 -0.99
C SER A 368 9.02 8.96 -1.98
N LYS A 369 8.89 7.72 -2.47
CA LYS A 369 9.79 7.19 -3.52
C LYS A 369 9.74 8.05 -4.78
N GLU A 370 8.56 8.54 -5.13
CA GLU A 370 8.32 9.41 -6.27
C GLU A 370 9.09 10.74 -6.11
N SER A 371 8.98 11.40 -4.96
CA SER A 371 9.68 12.68 -4.73
C SER A 371 11.20 12.53 -4.71
N ARG A 372 11.73 11.37 -4.28
CA ARG A 372 13.18 11.08 -4.33
C ARG A 372 13.66 10.79 -5.77
N ALA A 373 12.79 10.19 -6.60
CA ALA A 373 13.11 9.88 -7.99
C ALA A 373 13.06 11.12 -8.93
N GLU A 374 12.30 12.17 -8.58
CA GLU A 374 12.12 13.36 -9.43
C GLU A 374 13.43 14.02 -9.88
N PRO A 375 14.43 14.29 -9.02
CA PRO A 375 15.68 14.90 -9.45
C PRO A 375 16.44 14.05 -10.48
N VAL A 376 16.48 12.73 -10.28
CA VAL A 376 17.11 11.79 -11.21
C VAL A 376 16.35 11.74 -12.51
N ALA A 377 15.02 11.66 -12.45
CA ALA A 377 14.16 11.63 -13.63
C ALA A 377 14.32 12.88 -14.50
N ALA A 378 14.45 14.06 -13.88
CA ALA A 378 14.70 15.30 -14.61
C ALA A 378 16.02 15.24 -15.41
N GLN A 379 17.10 14.74 -14.81
CA GLN A 379 18.39 14.57 -15.50
C GLN A 379 18.33 13.45 -16.56
N TRP A 380 17.60 12.37 -16.27
CA TRP A 380 17.39 11.28 -17.22
C TRP A 380 16.64 11.76 -18.47
N GLN A 381 15.56 12.50 -18.28
CA GLN A 381 14.75 13.08 -19.35
C GLN A 381 15.51 14.15 -20.16
N ALA A 382 16.45 14.85 -19.53
CA ALA A 382 17.34 15.79 -20.20
C ALA A 382 18.46 15.11 -21.02
N GLY A 383 18.54 13.76 -21.01
CA GLY A 383 19.59 13.03 -21.72
C GLY A 383 20.97 13.11 -21.07
N ASN A 384 21.04 13.36 -19.77
CA ASN A 384 22.30 13.52 -19.03
C ASN A 384 22.82 12.20 -18.42
N PHE A 385 22.28 11.06 -18.83
CA PHE A 385 22.70 9.75 -18.36
C PHE A 385 23.29 8.89 -19.47
N ASP A 386 24.47 8.33 -19.22
CA ASP A 386 25.04 7.20 -19.95
C ASP A 386 24.82 5.91 -19.13
N VAL A 387 24.82 4.75 -19.79
CA VAL A 387 24.68 3.45 -19.13
C VAL A 387 25.74 2.49 -19.69
N VAL A 388 26.45 1.79 -18.82
CA VAL A 388 27.41 0.76 -19.24
C VAL A 388 26.67 -0.51 -19.62
N VAL A 389 27.08 -1.16 -20.71
CA VAL A 389 26.52 -2.42 -21.19
C VAL A 389 26.85 -3.55 -20.19
N GLY A 390 25.82 -4.29 -19.76
CA GLY A 390 25.96 -5.42 -18.85
C GLY A 390 24.69 -6.28 -18.84
N ASP A 391 24.80 -7.50 -18.30
CA ASP A 391 23.70 -8.47 -18.23
C ASP A 391 22.50 -7.95 -17.40
N TRP A 392 22.72 -6.98 -16.54
CA TRP A 392 21.72 -6.35 -15.69
C TRP A 392 20.84 -5.32 -16.42
N ASN A 393 21.21 -4.88 -17.63
CA ASN A 393 20.56 -3.75 -18.31
C ASN A 393 19.06 -3.98 -18.53
N GLU A 394 18.66 -5.17 -19.00
CA GLU A 394 17.25 -5.42 -19.31
C GLU A 394 16.37 -5.37 -18.06
N SER A 395 16.79 -5.99 -16.96
CA SER A 395 16.06 -5.95 -15.70
C SER A 395 16.01 -4.55 -15.10
N TYR A 396 17.11 -3.80 -15.21
CA TYR A 396 17.22 -2.42 -14.75
C TYR A 396 16.27 -1.51 -15.52
N PHE A 397 16.34 -1.50 -16.85
CA PHE A 397 15.46 -0.68 -17.67
C PHE A 397 13.99 -1.05 -17.49
N SER A 398 13.68 -2.34 -17.40
CA SER A 398 12.31 -2.79 -17.15
C SER A 398 11.73 -2.21 -15.85
N GLN A 399 12.51 -2.19 -14.77
CA GLN A 399 12.07 -1.63 -13.49
C GLN A 399 12.00 -0.09 -13.53
N MET A 400 13.01 0.57 -14.14
CA MET A 400 13.01 2.03 -14.30
C MET A 400 11.80 2.49 -15.14
N GLU A 401 11.54 1.88 -16.29
CA GLU A 401 10.43 2.24 -17.18
C GLU A 401 9.06 1.96 -16.56
N SER A 402 8.96 0.95 -15.70
CA SER A 402 7.71 0.61 -15.01
C SER A 402 7.43 1.48 -13.78
N PHE A 403 8.38 2.31 -13.34
CA PHE A 403 8.21 3.20 -12.20
C PHE A 403 7.18 4.31 -12.51
N PRO A 404 6.30 4.68 -11.57
CA PRO A 404 6.14 4.18 -10.20
C PRO A 404 5.19 2.99 -10.07
N ALA A 405 4.64 2.46 -11.15
CA ALA A 405 3.62 1.41 -11.16
C ALA A 405 4.16 0.00 -10.87
N SER A 406 5.49 -0.21 -10.92
CA SER A 406 6.10 -1.51 -10.68
C SER A 406 5.92 -2.00 -9.24
N LYS A 407 5.77 -3.33 -9.08
CA LYS A 407 5.73 -3.99 -7.77
C LYS A 407 7.04 -3.80 -7.00
N PHE A 408 8.17 -3.91 -7.69
CA PHE A 408 9.51 -3.71 -7.13
C PHE A 408 10.07 -2.37 -7.61
N LYS A 409 10.65 -1.61 -6.70
CA LYS A 409 11.19 -0.26 -6.95
C LYS A 409 12.63 -0.13 -6.44
N ASP A 410 13.21 -1.25 -6.01
CA ASP A 410 14.48 -1.30 -5.27
C ASP A 410 15.65 -0.71 -6.10
N MET A 411 15.71 -0.98 -7.42
CA MET A 411 16.72 -0.39 -8.29
C MET A 411 16.49 1.12 -8.56
N VAL A 412 15.22 1.58 -8.57
CA VAL A 412 14.92 3.01 -8.68
C VAL A 412 15.32 3.75 -7.42
N ASP A 413 15.03 3.19 -6.25
CA ASP A 413 15.42 3.75 -4.96
C ASP A 413 16.96 3.83 -4.84
N ALA A 414 17.68 2.74 -5.15
CA ALA A 414 19.13 2.74 -5.17
C ALA A 414 19.73 3.74 -6.19
N THR A 415 19.09 3.92 -7.36
CA THR A 415 19.51 4.94 -8.34
C THR A 415 19.31 6.36 -7.81
N SER A 416 18.17 6.61 -7.17
CA SER A 416 17.84 7.91 -6.56
C SER A 416 18.80 8.24 -5.42
N ASP A 417 19.18 7.24 -4.64
CA ASP A 417 20.15 7.42 -3.55
C ASP A 417 21.58 7.54 -4.04
N ALA A 418 21.94 7.05 -5.23
CA ALA A 418 23.25 7.22 -5.83
C ALA A 418 23.47 8.63 -6.41
N PHE A 419 22.41 9.30 -6.81
CA PHE A 419 22.41 10.64 -7.38
C PHE A 419 22.58 11.72 -6.29
#